data_4b6063c4cf4658809fff6d549516902e
#
_entry.id   4b6063c4cf4658809fff6d549516902e
#
_cell.length_a   1.000
_cell.length_b   1.000
_cell.length_c   1.000
_cell.angle_alpha   90.00
_cell.angle_beta   90.00
_cell.angle_gamma   90.00
#
_symmetry.space_group_name_H-M   'P 1'
#
loop_
_entity.id
_entity.type
_entity.pdbx_description
1 polymer ?
#
loop_
_entity_poly.entity_id
_entity_poly.type
_entity_poly.pdbx_seq_one_letter_code
_entity_poly.pdbx_strand_id
1 'polypeptide(L)'
;IAICRYFEELHPEPPLFGTGALGKAMVEMWQRRMELNFLAVVANAFRRIHPAMKEWEIPQIPEWGEANKPKALEFMEILDRELASREFAAGDAYSVADITGLVAMDFLKPARIAVPDEFANLKRWYAAIAARPSAAA
;
A
#
# COMPACT_ATOMS: atom_id res chain seq x y z
N ILE A 1 1.92 0.18 -12.92
CA ILE A 1 0.47 0.38 -13.15
C ILE A 1 0.14 0.35 -14.65
N ALA A 2 0.85 1.08 -15.53
CA ALA A 2 0.56 1.11 -16.96
C ALA A 2 0.59 -0.30 -17.60
N ILE A 3 1.62 -1.10 -17.27
CA ILE A 3 1.74 -2.50 -17.73
C ILE A 3 0.58 -3.35 -17.22
N CYS A 4 0.19 -3.19 -15.94
CA CYS A 4 -0.94 -3.94 -15.37
C CYS A 4 -2.26 -3.59 -16.07
N ARG A 5 -2.51 -2.30 -16.37
CA ARG A 5 -3.69 -1.89 -17.15
C ARG A 5 -3.71 -2.50 -18.55
N TYR A 6 -2.56 -2.51 -19.23
CA TYR A 6 -2.46 -3.15 -20.56
C TYR A 6 -2.83 -4.64 -20.49
N PHE A 7 -2.33 -5.36 -19.47
CA PHE A 7 -2.67 -6.77 -19.32
C PHE A 7 -4.12 -7.00 -18.91
N GLU A 8 -4.73 -6.13 -18.10
CA GLU A 8 -6.15 -6.26 -17.78
C GLU A 8 -7.06 -6.05 -19.00
N GLU A 9 -6.69 -5.16 -19.94
CA GLU A 9 -7.42 -5.03 -21.21
C GLU A 9 -7.36 -6.31 -22.06
N LEU A 10 -6.27 -7.07 -21.97
CA LEU A 10 -6.13 -8.38 -22.66
C LEU A 10 -6.80 -9.52 -21.88
N HIS A 11 -6.84 -9.42 -20.55
CA HIS A 11 -7.35 -10.43 -19.62
C HIS A 11 -8.21 -9.75 -18.55
N PRO A 12 -9.48 -9.40 -18.87
CA PRO A 12 -10.31 -8.54 -18.02
C PRO A 12 -10.84 -9.22 -16.74
N GLU A 13 -10.60 -10.51 -16.56
CA GLU A 13 -11.05 -11.24 -15.38
C GLU A 13 -9.86 -11.82 -14.59
N PRO A 14 -9.74 -11.52 -13.30
CA PRO A 14 -10.60 -10.62 -12.49
C PRO A 14 -10.32 -9.13 -12.75
N PRO A 15 -11.35 -8.25 -12.62
CA PRO A 15 -11.22 -6.82 -12.90
C PRO A 15 -10.57 -6.07 -11.75
N LEU A 16 -9.24 -6.08 -11.66
CA LEU A 16 -8.47 -5.49 -10.56
C LEU A 16 -8.48 -3.95 -10.57
N PHE A 17 -8.78 -3.33 -11.71
CA PHE A 17 -8.93 -1.87 -11.82
C PHE A 17 -10.39 -1.39 -11.70
N GLY A 18 -11.30 -2.30 -11.27
CA GLY A 18 -12.69 -1.99 -11.01
C GLY A 18 -13.59 -2.03 -12.25
N THR A 19 -14.89 -2.08 -12.01
CA THR A 19 -15.92 -2.16 -13.06
C THR A 19 -16.82 -0.93 -13.05
N GLY A 20 -17.33 -0.57 -14.23
CA GLY A 20 -18.14 0.63 -14.40
C GLY A 20 -17.39 1.93 -14.07
N ALA A 21 -18.02 3.07 -14.32
CA ALA A 21 -17.36 4.37 -14.17
C ALA A 21 -17.00 4.66 -12.71
N LEU A 22 -17.92 4.42 -11.78
CA LEU A 22 -17.70 4.69 -10.34
C LEU A 22 -16.66 3.73 -9.75
N GLY A 23 -16.78 2.41 -10.03
CA GLY A 23 -15.83 1.42 -9.51
C GLY A 23 -14.40 1.69 -10.00
N LYS A 24 -14.22 2.01 -11.26
CA LYS A 24 -12.91 2.40 -11.82
C LYS A 24 -12.35 3.67 -11.16
N ALA A 25 -13.19 4.68 -10.92
CA ALA A 25 -12.79 5.90 -10.23
C ALA A 25 -12.39 5.64 -8.77
N MET A 26 -13.13 4.81 -8.05
CA MET A 26 -12.83 4.45 -6.66
C MET A 26 -11.51 3.67 -6.55
N VAL A 27 -11.29 2.67 -7.41
CA VAL A 27 -10.03 1.91 -7.43
C VAL A 27 -8.86 2.81 -7.78
N GLU A 28 -8.99 3.68 -8.79
CA GLU A 28 -7.91 4.62 -9.16
C GLU A 28 -7.58 5.58 -8.00
N MET A 29 -8.60 6.14 -7.34
CA MET A 29 -8.40 7.04 -6.19
C MET A 29 -7.63 6.33 -5.07
N TRP A 30 -8.06 5.11 -4.69
CA TRP A 30 -7.40 4.36 -3.63
C TRP A 30 -6.02 3.86 -4.04
N GLN A 31 -5.83 3.46 -5.29
CA GLN A 31 -4.51 3.12 -5.83
C GLN A 31 -3.53 4.30 -5.70
N ARG A 32 -3.96 5.52 -6.09
CA ARG A 32 -3.12 6.71 -5.96
C ARG A 32 -2.80 7.05 -4.50
N ARG A 33 -3.79 6.87 -3.60
CA ARG A 33 -3.57 7.06 -2.16
C ARG A 33 -2.56 6.05 -1.60
N MET A 34 -2.72 4.76 -1.92
CA MET A 34 -1.78 3.71 -1.51
C MET A 34 -0.38 3.95 -2.04
N GLU A 35 -0.26 4.32 -3.31
CA GLU A 35 1.04 4.55 -3.95
C GLU A 35 1.76 5.77 -3.38
N LEU A 36 1.07 6.92 -3.30
CA LEU A 36 1.70 8.19 -2.97
C LEU A 36 1.79 8.47 -1.47
N ASN A 37 0.75 8.11 -0.72
CA ASN A 37 0.68 8.45 0.71
C ASN A 37 1.11 7.29 1.63
N PHE A 38 1.23 6.07 1.11
CA PHE A 38 1.69 4.94 1.89
C PHE A 38 2.99 4.35 1.34
N LEU A 39 2.97 3.70 0.17
CA LEU A 39 4.15 3.02 -0.36
C LEU A 39 5.34 3.97 -0.57
N ALA A 40 5.13 5.11 -1.20
CA ALA A 40 6.20 6.09 -1.43
C ALA A 40 6.76 6.64 -0.12
N VAL A 41 5.91 6.85 0.88
CA VAL A 41 6.30 7.35 2.21
C VAL A 41 7.13 6.31 2.96
N VAL A 42 6.68 5.04 2.98
CA VAL A 42 7.43 3.93 3.60
C VAL A 42 8.74 3.67 2.87
N ALA A 43 8.73 3.70 1.53
CA ALA A 43 9.93 3.55 0.71
C ALA A 43 10.96 4.68 0.97
N ASN A 44 10.51 5.92 1.17
CA ASN A 44 11.38 7.02 1.55
C ASN A 44 12.00 6.79 2.93
N ALA A 45 11.22 6.34 3.93
CA ALA A 45 11.75 6.00 5.24
C ALA A 45 12.82 4.90 5.11
N PHE A 46 12.55 3.82 4.36
CA PHE A 46 13.49 2.74 4.13
C PHE A 46 14.77 3.21 3.43
N ARG A 47 14.64 3.83 2.27
CA ARG A 47 15.79 4.22 1.42
C ARG A 47 16.75 5.19 2.12
N ARG A 48 16.21 6.12 2.88
CA ARG A 48 17.02 7.17 3.53
C ARG A 48 17.70 6.73 4.82
N ILE A 49 17.28 5.58 5.42
CA ILE A 49 17.79 5.13 6.72
C ILE A 49 18.50 3.79 6.61
N HIS A 50 18.03 2.88 5.75
CA HIS A 50 18.53 1.52 5.73
C HIS A 50 19.95 1.43 5.16
N PRO A 51 20.92 0.76 5.86
CA PRO A 51 22.32 0.70 5.41
C PRO A 51 22.51 0.10 4.02
N ALA A 52 21.68 -0.89 3.62
CA ALA A 52 21.77 -1.51 2.31
C ALA A 52 21.46 -0.54 1.15
N MET A 53 20.86 0.62 1.44
CA MET A 53 20.53 1.62 0.42
C MET A 53 21.60 2.70 0.27
N LYS A 54 22.69 2.63 1.06
CA LYS A 54 23.72 3.66 1.10
C LYS A 54 24.39 3.95 -0.26
N GLU A 55 24.56 2.93 -1.08
CA GLU A 55 25.19 3.04 -2.41
C GLU A 55 24.17 3.44 -3.49
N TRP A 56 22.88 3.27 -3.25
CA TRP A 56 21.80 3.54 -4.20
C TRP A 56 21.12 4.88 -3.98
N GLU A 57 21.11 5.37 -2.74
CA GLU A 57 20.45 6.62 -2.34
C GLU A 57 21.52 7.66 -1.95
N ILE A 58 22.01 8.41 -2.93
CA ILE A 58 23.13 9.35 -2.75
C ILE A 58 22.66 10.80 -3.01
N PRO A 59 22.74 11.68 -1.99
CA PRO A 59 23.09 11.39 -0.59
C PRO A 59 21.92 10.75 0.18
N GLN A 60 22.24 9.82 1.09
CA GLN A 60 21.27 9.41 2.11
C GLN A 60 21.05 10.56 3.07
N ILE A 61 19.78 10.91 3.34
CA ILE A 61 19.39 11.97 4.29
C ILE A 61 18.48 11.33 5.35
N PRO A 62 19.08 10.84 6.47
CA PRO A 62 18.31 10.12 7.49
C PRO A 62 17.16 10.92 8.10
N GLU A 63 17.35 12.23 8.27
CA GLU A 63 16.33 13.13 8.82
C GLU A 63 15.06 13.15 7.95
N TRP A 64 15.23 13.08 6.63
CA TRP A 64 14.10 12.96 5.70
C TRP A 64 13.40 11.60 5.84
N GLY A 65 14.17 10.55 6.04
CA GLY A 65 13.63 9.21 6.31
C GLY A 65 12.80 9.18 7.59
N GLU A 66 13.33 9.72 8.68
CA GLU A 66 12.62 9.82 9.96
C GLU A 66 11.35 10.69 9.86
N ALA A 67 11.39 11.79 9.10
CA ALA A 67 10.23 12.67 8.89
C ALA A 67 9.09 11.99 8.07
N ASN A 68 9.35 10.89 7.38
CA ASN A 68 8.30 10.15 6.67
C ASN A 68 7.58 9.12 7.56
N LYS A 69 8.17 8.67 8.67
CA LYS A 69 7.53 7.67 9.56
C LYS A 69 6.19 8.14 10.14
N PRO A 70 6.06 9.37 10.70
CA PRO A 70 4.77 9.87 11.16
C PRO A 70 3.71 9.90 10.06
N LYS A 71 4.07 10.27 8.83
CA LYS A 71 3.14 10.29 7.69
C LYS A 71 2.60 8.91 7.34
N ALA A 72 3.44 7.87 7.48
CA ALA A 72 2.98 6.49 7.30
C ALA A 72 1.98 6.10 8.40
N LEU A 73 2.20 6.52 9.65
CA LEU A 73 1.26 6.29 10.77
C LEU A 73 -0.08 7.00 10.53
N GLU A 74 -0.04 8.27 10.13
CA GLU A 74 -1.25 9.04 9.78
C GLU A 74 -2.07 8.36 8.67
N PHE A 75 -1.38 7.85 7.65
CA PHE A 75 -2.09 7.15 6.58
C PHE A 75 -2.65 5.79 7.03
N MET A 76 -1.93 5.05 7.88
CA MET A 76 -2.44 3.80 8.46
C MET A 76 -3.69 4.05 9.32
N GLU A 77 -3.76 5.15 10.07
CA GLU A 77 -4.95 5.54 10.84
C GLU A 77 -6.15 5.83 9.91
N ILE A 78 -5.93 6.57 8.81
CA ILE A 78 -6.95 6.82 7.80
C ILE A 78 -7.45 5.49 7.21
N LEU A 79 -6.53 4.61 6.85
CA LEU A 79 -6.85 3.33 6.23
C LEU A 79 -7.59 2.41 7.21
N ASP A 80 -7.17 2.34 8.47
CA ASP A 80 -7.87 1.55 9.50
C ASP A 80 -9.33 2.00 9.67
N ARG A 81 -9.56 3.31 9.74
CA ARG A 81 -10.91 3.87 9.84
C ARG A 81 -11.78 3.55 8.62
N GLU A 82 -11.25 3.64 7.42
CA GLU A 82 -11.97 3.31 6.19
C GLU A 82 -12.29 1.81 6.08
N LEU A 83 -11.38 0.97 6.52
CA LEU A 83 -11.54 -0.48 6.54
C LEU A 83 -12.55 -0.97 7.62
N ALA A 84 -12.98 -0.12 8.53
CA ALA A 84 -14.02 -0.47 9.50
C ALA A 84 -15.36 -0.85 8.84
N SER A 85 -15.65 -0.28 7.65
CA SER A 85 -16.89 -0.51 6.90
C SER A 85 -16.66 -1.18 5.54
N ARG A 86 -15.45 -1.64 5.25
CA ARG A 86 -15.08 -2.22 3.94
C ARG A 86 -14.23 -3.45 4.12
N GLU A 87 -14.37 -4.37 3.18
CA GLU A 87 -13.53 -5.56 3.14
C GLU A 87 -12.14 -5.24 2.56
N PHE A 88 -12.11 -4.47 1.46
CA PHE A 88 -10.90 -4.06 0.75
C PHE A 88 -10.78 -2.54 0.67
N ALA A 89 -9.59 -2.06 0.29
CA ALA A 89 -9.28 -0.64 0.26
C ALA A 89 -10.24 0.21 -0.57
N ALA A 90 -10.65 -0.28 -1.75
CA ALA A 90 -11.53 0.45 -2.66
C ALA A 90 -13.03 0.10 -2.49
N GLY A 91 -13.39 -0.81 -1.58
CA GLY A 91 -14.77 -1.27 -1.35
C GLY A 91 -14.86 -2.76 -1.04
N ASP A 92 -15.80 -3.45 -1.69
CA ASP A 92 -16.11 -4.86 -1.42
C ASP A 92 -15.36 -5.84 -2.33
N ALA A 93 -14.58 -5.34 -3.29
CA ALA A 93 -13.81 -6.15 -4.24
C ALA A 93 -12.31 -5.89 -4.10
N TYR A 94 -11.52 -6.97 -4.12
CA TYR A 94 -10.08 -6.93 -4.17
C TYR A 94 -9.59 -6.22 -5.44
N SER A 95 -8.61 -5.35 -5.32
CA SER A 95 -8.16 -4.49 -6.40
C SER A 95 -6.64 -4.26 -6.38
N VAL A 96 -6.14 -3.58 -7.39
CA VAL A 96 -4.73 -3.15 -7.46
C VAL A 96 -4.32 -2.26 -6.28
N ALA A 97 -5.26 -1.55 -5.66
CA ALA A 97 -5.01 -0.75 -4.46
C ALA A 97 -4.58 -1.62 -3.27
N ASP A 98 -5.21 -2.80 -3.11
CA ASP A 98 -4.85 -3.76 -2.06
C ASP A 98 -3.47 -4.37 -2.31
N ILE A 99 -3.11 -4.64 -3.56
CA ILE A 99 -1.78 -5.12 -3.94
C ILE A 99 -0.71 -4.10 -3.56
N THR A 100 -0.92 -2.84 -3.90
CA THR A 100 0.02 -1.75 -3.55
C THR A 100 0.12 -1.57 -2.04
N GLY A 101 -1.01 -1.67 -1.34
CA GLY A 101 -1.06 -1.60 0.12
C GLY A 101 -0.35 -2.77 0.80
N LEU A 102 -0.49 -3.99 0.28
CA LEU A 102 0.25 -5.17 0.76
C LEU A 102 1.76 -4.94 0.71
N VAL A 103 2.26 -4.48 -0.43
CA VAL A 103 3.69 -4.18 -0.60
C VAL A 103 4.14 -3.11 0.39
N ALA A 104 3.33 -2.07 0.62
CA ALA A 104 3.66 -1.03 1.60
C ALA A 104 3.73 -1.59 3.03
N MET A 105 2.78 -2.46 3.42
CA MET A 105 2.77 -3.13 4.73
C MET A 105 4.01 -4.00 4.93
N ASP A 106 4.42 -4.78 3.92
CA ASP A 106 5.60 -5.64 3.98
C ASP A 106 6.90 -4.83 4.15
N PHE A 107 6.94 -3.62 3.59
CA PHE A 107 8.07 -2.72 3.74
C PHE A 107 8.12 -1.96 5.07
N LEU A 108 7.10 -2.00 5.92
CA LEU A 108 7.10 -1.33 7.23
C LEU A 108 8.24 -1.85 8.14
N LYS A 109 8.42 -3.17 8.19
CA LYS A 109 9.45 -3.78 9.05
C LYS A 109 10.87 -3.34 8.66
N PRO A 110 11.32 -3.45 7.40
CA PRO A 110 12.64 -2.93 7.01
C PRO A 110 12.76 -1.40 7.14
N ALA A 111 11.66 -0.65 7.03
CA ALA A 111 11.63 0.79 7.29
C ALA A 111 11.63 1.16 8.78
N ARG A 112 11.56 0.15 9.67
CA ARG A 112 11.50 0.30 11.14
C ARG A 112 10.28 1.14 11.58
N ILE A 113 9.12 0.82 10.99
CA ILE A 113 7.83 1.41 11.33
C ILE A 113 6.98 0.28 11.92
N ALA A 114 6.48 0.48 13.14
CA ALA A 114 5.57 -0.46 13.79
C ALA A 114 4.12 -0.12 13.47
N VAL A 115 3.28 -1.13 13.27
CA VAL A 115 1.83 -0.98 13.19
C VAL A 115 1.27 -0.89 14.60
N PRO A 116 0.57 0.18 14.99
CA PRO A 116 -0.07 0.31 16.29
C PRO A 116 -1.04 -0.84 16.58
N ASP A 117 -1.15 -1.22 17.86
CA ASP A 117 -1.99 -2.36 18.25
C ASP A 117 -3.48 -2.10 18.08
N GLU A 118 -3.88 -0.86 18.21
CA GLU A 118 -5.25 -0.39 18.04
C GLU A 118 -5.77 -0.44 16.61
N PHE A 119 -4.94 -0.55 15.58
CA PHE A 119 -5.36 -0.62 14.17
C PHE A 119 -5.84 -2.03 13.80
N ALA A 120 -6.96 -2.43 14.39
CA ALA A 120 -7.52 -3.79 14.26
C ALA A 120 -8.05 -4.08 12.85
N ASN A 121 -8.67 -3.08 12.19
CA ASN A 121 -9.20 -3.23 10.83
C ASN A 121 -8.08 -3.36 9.81
N LEU A 122 -7.02 -2.55 9.95
CA LEU A 122 -5.82 -2.62 9.13
C LEU A 122 -5.15 -4.01 9.25
N LYS A 123 -5.00 -4.51 10.48
CA LYS A 123 -4.44 -5.85 10.73
C LYS A 123 -5.29 -6.97 10.13
N ARG A 124 -6.62 -6.89 10.27
CA ARG A 124 -7.57 -7.82 9.66
C ARG A 124 -7.43 -7.84 8.14
N TRP A 125 -7.46 -6.66 7.52
CA TRP A 125 -7.30 -6.49 6.07
C TRP A 125 -5.96 -7.03 5.58
N TYR A 126 -4.85 -6.66 6.23
CA TYR A 126 -3.53 -7.15 5.87
C TYR A 126 -3.44 -8.68 5.95
N ALA A 127 -3.95 -9.29 7.02
CA ALA A 127 -3.97 -10.75 7.15
C ALA A 127 -4.77 -11.42 6.02
N ALA A 128 -5.91 -10.86 5.64
CA ALA A 128 -6.75 -11.40 4.57
C ALA A 128 -6.07 -11.33 3.20
N ILE A 129 -5.42 -10.20 2.87
CA ILE A 129 -4.74 -10.05 1.56
C ILE A 129 -3.42 -10.83 1.51
N ALA A 130 -2.67 -10.91 2.61
CA ALA A 130 -1.42 -11.67 2.70
C ALA A 130 -1.65 -13.20 2.63
N ALA A 131 -2.83 -13.68 2.99
CA ALA A 131 -3.19 -15.10 2.89
C ALA A 131 -3.56 -15.54 1.44
N ARG A 132 -3.64 -14.63 0.48
CA ARG A 132 -3.96 -14.97 -0.90
C ARG A 132 -2.81 -15.73 -1.56
N PRO A 133 -3.08 -16.76 -2.38
CA PRO A 133 -2.02 -17.53 -3.06
C PRO A 133 -1.06 -16.66 -3.88
N SER A 134 -1.57 -15.58 -4.49
CA SER A 134 -0.76 -14.62 -5.25
C SER A 134 0.18 -13.76 -4.41
N ALA A 135 -0.02 -13.69 -3.09
CA ALA A 135 0.86 -12.95 -2.19
C ALA A 135 2.05 -13.80 -1.69
N ALA A 136 1.97 -15.13 -1.83
CA ALA A 136 3.00 -16.08 -1.42
C ALA A 136 3.97 -16.48 -2.54
N ALA A 137 3.82 -15.88 -3.73
CA ALA A 137 4.60 -16.21 -4.93
C ALA A 137 5.99 -15.55 -4.97
#